data_51f700404471cc29bf343e4ee5793ba7
#
_entry.id   51f700404471cc29bf343e4ee5793ba7
#
_cell.length_a   1.000
_cell.length_b   1.000
_cell.length_c   1.000
_cell.angle_alpha   90.00
_cell.angle_beta   90.00
_cell.angle_gamma   90.00
#
_symmetry.space_group_name_H-M   'P 1'
#
loop_
_entity.id
_entity.type
_entity.pdbx_description
1 polymer ?
#
loop_
_entity_poly.entity_id
_entity_poly.type
_entity_poly.pdbx_seq_one_letter_code
_entity_poly.pdbx_strand_id
1 'polypeptide(L)'
;MNSDDLALALQAGADAVGFVVEIEDSRHCISAEEAADLIHKVPVYTKSVAVIHPCDLDDALRLADITRADVLQLHSSLPPSDVADLKSRTGSKLVVAVAADSGGLQAERYERVADAILLDSMVEGRLGGTGRVHDWDKSAGITRSLQVPVILAGGLDPENVLQAIERVRPYAVDVSSGTETAGRKDPFKVRAFVQEVRRCPATQ
;
A
#
# COMPACT_ATOMS: atom_id res chain seq x y z
N MET A 1 -6.21 9.67 -6.77
CA MET A 1 -7.30 8.79 -7.26
C MET A 1 -8.56 9.63 -7.38
N ASN A 2 -9.40 9.42 -8.39
CA ASN A 2 -10.69 10.09 -8.58
C ASN A 2 -11.82 9.02 -8.64
N SER A 3 -13.08 9.45 -8.84
CA SER A 3 -14.23 8.52 -8.88
C SER A 3 -14.15 7.51 -10.01
N ASP A 4 -13.59 7.88 -11.16
CA ASP A 4 -13.46 6.97 -12.32
C ASP A 4 -12.40 5.90 -12.06
N ASP A 5 -11.26 6.29 -11.48
CA ASP A 5 -10.21 5.34 -11.06
C ASP A 5 -10.72 4.36 -10.00
N LEU A 6 -11.52 4.86 -9.03
CA LEU A 6 -12.15 4.02 -8.01
C LEU A 6 -13.10 3.01 -8.66
N ALA A 7 -14.00 3.47 -9.54
CA ALA A 7 -14.93 2.59 -10.23
C ALA A 7 -14.21 1.52 -11.06
N LEU A 8 -13.11 1.89 -11.73
CA LEU A 8 -12.29 0.97 -12.49
C LEU A 8 -11.64 -0.12 -11.62
N ALA A 9 -11.04 0.24 -10.48
CA ALA A 9 -10.44 -0.71 -9.57
C ALA A 9 -11.48 -1.69 -8.99
N LEU A 10 -12.65 -1.18 -8.59
CA LEU A 10 -13.76 -1.99 -8.09
C LEU A 10 -14.29 -2.96 -9.16
N GLN A 11 -14.48 -2.50 -10.40
CA GLN A 11 -14.93 -3.35 -11.51
C GLN A 11 -13.91 -4.42 -11.88
N ALA A 12 -12.62 -4.15 -11.71
CA ALA A 12 -11.57 -5.13 -11.90
C ALA A 12 -11.51 -6.19 -10.80
N GLY A 13 -12.14 -5.96 -9.66
CA GLY A 13 -12.17 -6.89 -8.52
C GLY A 13 -10.99 -6.70 -7.56
N ALA A 14 -10.53 -5.47 -7.35
CA ALA A 14 -9.54 -5.17 -6.32
C ALA A 14 -10.12 -5.43 -4.92
N ASP A 15 -9.34 -6.06 -4.04
CA ASP A 15 -9.73 -6.34 -2.64
C ASP A 15 -9.58 -5.09 -1.75
N ALA A 16 -8.71 -4.18 -2.16
CA ALA A 16 -8.47 -2.90 -1.50
C ALA A 16 -8.19 -1.79 -2.52
N VAL A 17 -8.52 -0.55 -2.15
CA VAL A 17 -8.27 0.64 -2.96
C VAL A 17 -7.57 1.71 -2.13
N GLY A 18 -6.45 2.25 -2.64
CA GLY A 18 -5.59 3.20 -1.95
C GLY A 18 -5.82 4.64 -2.43
N PHE A 19 -5.85 5.56 -1.48
CA PHE A 19 -5.96 7.01 -1.70
C PHE A 19 -4.72 7.68 -1.11
N VAL A 20 -3.97 8.40 -1.95
CA VAL A 20 -2.78 9.15 -1.51
C VAL A 20 -3.24 10.47 -0.93
N VAL A 21 -3.10 10.64 0.40
CA VAL A 21 -3.70 11.74 1.15
C VAL A 21 -2.62 12.69 1.64
N GLU A 22 -2.72 13.96 1.25
CA GLU A 22 -1.85 15.07 1.68
C GLU A 22 -0.35 14.80 1.53
N ILE A 23 0.05 14.10 0.46
CA ILE A 23 1.45 13.89 0.11
C ILE A 23 1.77 14.78 -1.10
N GLU A 24 2.26 15.99 -0.86
CA GLU A 24 2.42 17.07 -1.85
C GLU A 24 3.27 16.67 -3.07
N ASP A 25 4.31 15.87 -2.87
CA ASP A 25 5.18 15.40 -3.96
C ASP A 25 4.55 14.31 -4.84
N SER A 26 3.37 13.83 -4.48
CA SER A 26 2.66 12.81 -5.24
C SER A 26 1.68 13.44 -6.24
N ARG A 27 1.82 13.06 -7.52
CA ARG A 27 0.83 13.43 -8.56
C ARG A 27 -0.59 12.89 -8.32
N HIS A 28 -0.74 11.96 -7.37
CA HIS A 28 -2.01 11.35 -6.99
C HIS A 28 -2.56 11.91 -5.69
N CYS A 29 -1.92 12.96 -5.17
CA CYS A 29 -2.33 13.61 -3.94
C CYS A 29 -3.75 14.16 -4.04
N ILE A 30 -4.54 13.91 -3.00
CA ILE A 30 -5.86 14.53 -2.76
C ILE A 30 -5.92 15.00 -1.31
N SER A 31 -6.86 15.87 -0.99
CA SER A 31 -7.09 16.30 0.40
C SER A 31 -7.69 15.16 1.26
N ALA A 32 -7.63 15.28 2.57
CA ALA A 32 -8.24 14.32 3.49
C ALA A 32 -9.76 14.26 3.33
N GLU A 33 -10.41 15.38 3.06
CA GLU A 33 -11.86 15.49 2.82
C GLU A 33 -12.26 14.83 1.50
N GLU A 34 -11.50 15.10 0.42
CA GLU A 34 -11.73 14.42 -0.87
C GLU A 34 -11.55 12.90 -0.74
N ALA A 35 -10.56 12.46 0.04
CA ALA A 35 -10.36 11.04 0.32
C ALA A 35 -11.55 10.46 1.09
N ALA A 36 -12.06 11.15 2.13
CA ALA A 36 -13.23 10.72 2.89
C ALA A 36 -14.46 10.55 1.99
N ASP A 37 -14.72 11.49 1.09
CA ASP A 37 -15.84 11.44 0.13
C ASP A 37 -15.73 10.24 -0.83
N LEU A 38 -14.52 9.85 -1.23
CA LEU A 38 -14.28 8.69 -2.07
C LEU A 38 -14.38 7.39 -1.27
N ILE A 39 -13.86 7.36 -0.05
CA ILE A 39 -13.90 6.22 0.87
C ILE A 39 -15.35 5.83 1.18
N HIS A 40 -16.24 6.80 1.37
CA HIS A 40 -17.69 6.52 1.55
C HIS A 40 -18.34 5.77 0.38
N LYS A 41 -17.73 5.78 -0.81
CA LYS A 41 -18.22 5.07 -2.00
C LYS A 41 -17.64 3.66 -2.13
N VAL A 42 -16.68 3.29 -1.28
CA VAL A 42 -16.08 1.96 -1.30
C VAL A 42 -17.08 0.93 -0.74
N PRO A 43 -17.37 -0.16 -1.46
CA PRO A 43 -18.29 -1.19 -1.00
C PRO A 43 -17.80 -1.92 0.24
N VAL A 44 -18.71 -2.45 1.04
CA VAL A 44 -18.45 -3.10 2.34
C VAL A 44 -17.43 -4.25 2.30
N TYR A 45 -17.28 -4.94 1.17
CA TYR A 45 -16.31 -6.05 1.01
C TYR A 45 -15.01 -5.65 0.33
N THR A 46 -14.80 -4.36 0.08
CA THR A 46 -13.51 -3.82 -0.39
C THR A 46 -12.94 -2.92 0.68
N LYS A 47 -11.65 -3.02 0.95
CA LYS A 47 -10.99 -2.20 1.95
C LYS A 47 -10.56 -0.85 1.39
N SER A 48 -10.81 0.20 2.16
CA SER A 48 -10.28 1.54 1.89
C SER A 48 -8.93 1.71 2.60
N VAL A 49 -7.92 2.23 1.87
CA VAL A 49 -6.57 2.45 2.38
C VAL A 49 -6.22 3.93 2.22
N ALA A 50 -6.00 4.65 3.32
CA ALA A 50 -5.41 5.98 3.27
C ALA A 50 -3.88 5.86 3.31
N VAL A 51 -3.24 6.23 2.21
CA VAL A 51 -1.78 6.28 2.10
C VAL A 51 -1.34 7.66 2.57
N ILE A 52 -0.64 7.73 3.69
CA ILE A 52 -0.30 8.97 4.39
C ILE A 52 1.20 9.06 4.71
N HIS A 53 1.70 10.28 4.79
CA HIS A 53 3.07 10.60 5.22
C HIS A 53 3.03 11.61 6.37
N PRO A 54 2.50 11.22 7.55
CA PRO A 54 2.34 12.15 8.66
C PRO A 54 3.70 12.61 9.20
N CYS A 55 3.75 13.88 9.62
CA CYS A 55 4.94 14.45 10.25
C CYS A 55 5.11 14.00 11.70
N ASP A 56 4.01 13.71 12.40
CA ASP A 56 3.97 13.26 13.79
C ASP A 56 2.68 12.44 14.08
N LEU A 57 2.53 12.01 15.34
CA LEU A 57 1.38 11.24 15.80
C LEU A 57 0.07 12.02 15.69
N ASP A 58 0.07 13.31 16.03
CA ASP A 58 -1.15 14.11 16.03
C ASP A 58 -1.66 14.33 14.60
N ASP A 59 -0.77 14.51 13.64
CA ASP A 59 -1.11 14.58 12.22
C ASP A 59 -1.66 13.23 11.70
N ALA A 60 -1.05 12.11 12.10
CA ALA A 60 -1.57 10.78 11.78
C ALA A 60 -2.98 10.55 12.31
N LEU A 61 -3.24 10.98 13.55
CA LEU A 61 -4.57 10.89 14.18
C LEU A 61 -5.60 11.78 13.49
N ARG A 62 -5.22 13.01 13.12
CA ARG A 62 -6.06 13.92 12.34
C ARG A 62 -6.49 13.30 11.03
N LEU A 63 -5.54 12.73 10.27
CA LEU A 63 -5.81 12.09 8.99
C LEU A 63 -6.70 10.84 9.15
N ALA A 64 -6.47 10.05 10.22
CA ALA A 64 -7.32 8.91 10.55
C ALA A 64 -8.77 9.32 10.82
N ASP A 65 -8.96 10.38 11.60
CA ASP A 65 -10.29 10.90 12.01
C ASP A 65 -11.09 11.45 10.82
N ILE A 66 -10.42 12.19 9.92
CA ILE A 66 -11.07 12.76 8.72
C ILE A 66 -11.39 11.65 7.72
N THR A 67 -10.42 10.82 7.36
CA THR A 67 -10.59 9.84 6.29
C THR A 67 -11.45 8.65 6.70
N ARG A 68 -11.38 8.23 7.95
CA ARG A 68 -12.03 7.02 8.48
C ARG A 68 -11.79 5.78 7.61
N ALA A 69 -10.61 5.68 7.02
CA ALA A 69 -10.22 4.55 6.20
C ALA A 69 -10.13 3.26 7.03
N ASP A 70 -10.43 2.12 6.43
CA ASP A 70 -10.23 0.81 7.07
C ASP A 70 -8.77 0.56 7.43
N VAL A 71 -7.86 1.10 6.62
CA VAL A 71 -6.41 0.90 6.75
C VAL A 71 -5.69 2.24 6.60
N LEU A 72 -4.73 2.50 7.48
CA LEU A 72 -3.74 3.58 7.32
C LEU A 72 -2.42 2.96 6.87
N GLN A 73 -1.94 3.36 5.70
CA GLN A 73 -0.64 2.95 5.17
C GLN A 73 0.36 4.08 5.38
N LEU A 74 1.27 3.86 6.33
CA LEU A 74 2.22 4.85 6.82
C LEU A 74 3.50 4.81 5.99
N HIS A 75 3.74 5.86 5.21
CA HIS A 75 5.00 6.11 4.50
C HIS A 75 5.85 7.14 5.26
N SER A 76 6.07 6.94 6.55
CA SER A 76 6.75 7.91 7.41
C SER A 76 7.81 7.25 8.28
N SER A 77 8.62 8.08 8.94
CA SER A 77 9.62 7.66 9.92
C SER A 77 9.11 7.73 11.37
N LEU A 78 7.79 7.66 11.59
CA LEU A 78 7.23 7.61 12.93
C LEU A 78 7.88 6.47 13.73
N PRO A 79 8.32 6.72 14.99
CA PRO A 79 8.91 5.67 15.82
C PRO A 79 7.86 4.59 16.16
N PRO A 80 8.28 3.35 16.44
CA PRO A 80 7.36 2.28 16.82
C PRO A 80 6.43 2.61 18.00
N SER A 81 6.87 3.45 18.96
CA SER A 81 6.03 3.95 20.06
C SER A 81 4.80 4.71 19.53
N ASP A 82 5.00 5.62 18.59
CA ASP A 82 3.93 6.45 18.04
C ASP A 82 2.98 5.62 17.15
N VAL A 83 3.52 4.63 16.43
CA VAL A 83 2.70 3.66 15.70
C VAL A 83 1.84 2.82 16.64
N ALA A 84 2.38 2.40 17.80
CA ALA A 84 1.61 1.69 18.83
C ALA A 84 0.52 2.56 19.44
N ASP A 85 0.83 3.84 19.72
CA ASP A 85 -0.13 4.81 20.22
C ASP A 85 -1.24 5.09 19.20
N LEU A 86 -0.88 5.31 17.93
CA LEU A 86 -1.83 5.47 16.82
C LEU A 86 -2.77 4.25 16.75
N LYS A 87 -2.21 3.04 16.81
CA LYS A 87 -2.99 1.79 16.78
C LYS A 87 -4.00 1.70 17.92
N SER A 88 -3.62 2.15 19.11
CA SER A 88 -4.50 2.12 20.28
C SER A 88 -5.64 3.15 20.24
N ARG A 89 -5.48 4.21 19.44
CA ARG A 89 -6.38 5.38 19.37
C ARG A 89 -7.24 5.42 18.11
N THR A 90 -6.98 4.54 17.12
CA THR A 90 -7.77 4.46 15.89
C THR A 90 -8.47 3.12 15.75
N GLY A 91 -9.56 3.08 14.97
CA GLY A 91 -10.22 1.83 14.55
C GLY A 91 -9.60 1.21 13.29
N SER A 92 -8.66 1.90 12.65
CA SER A 92 -8.03 1.47 11.40
C SER A 92 -6.94 0.43 11.66
N LYS A 93 -6.73 -0.46 10.69
CA LYS A 93 -5.54 -1.31 10.65
C LYS A 93 -4.34 -0.50 10.19
N LEU A 94 -3.14 -0.82 10.69
CA LEU A 94 -1.93 -0.11 10.35
C LEU A 94 -1.01 -0.96 9.48
N VAL A 95 -0.67 -0.42 8.30
CA VAL A 95 0.36 -0.95 7.41
C VAL A 95 1.54 0.02 7.44
N VAL A 96 2.73 -0.47 7.75
CA VAL A 96 3.95 0.36 7.73
C VAL A 96 4.75 0.04 6.48
N ALA A 97 4.99 1.06 5.64
CA ALA A 97 5.82 0.94 4.46
C ALA A 97 7.30 1.07 4.82
N VAL A 98 8.10 0.12 4.33
CA VAL A 98 9.56 0.12 4.49
C VAL A 98 10.22 -0.12 3.13
N ALA A 99 11.41 0.45 2.95
CA ALA A 99 12.19 0.21 1.75
C ALA A 99 12.69 -1.25 1.72
N ALA A 100 12.39 -1.98 0.64
CA ALA A 100 12.81 -3.36 0.48
C ALA A 100 14.35 -3.53 0.53
N ASP A 101 15.09 -2.52 0.06
CA ASP A 101 16.56 -2.52 0.04
C ASP A 101 17.20 -2.16 1.40
N SER A 102 16.48 -1.52 2.32
CA SER A 102 16.98 -1.19 3.67
C SER A 102 17.08 -2.38 4.61
N GLY A 103 16.62 -3.54 4.15
CA GLY A 103 16.74 -4.82 4.85
C GLY A 103 15.69 -5.07 5.92
N GLY A 104 15.66 -6.31 6.41
CA GLY A 104 14.70 -6.79 7.39
C GLY A 104 14.69 -6.04 8.72
N LEU A 105 15.83 -5.46 9.14
CA LEU A 105 15.95 -4.75 10.43
C LEU A 105 14.93 -3.61 10.61
N GLN A 106 14.63 -2.87 9.53
CA GLN A 106 13.63 -1.81 9.62
C GLN A 106 12.22 -2.42 9.74
N ALA A 107 11.91 -3.46 9.00
CA ALA A 107 10.64 -4.17 9.07
C ALA A 107 10.41 -4.80 10.46
N GLU A 108 11.43 -5.46 11.02
CA GLU A 108 11.39 -6.08 12.35
C GLU A 108 11.06 -5.09 13.48
N ARG A 109 11.47 -3.82 13.34
CA ARG A 109 11.15 -2.78 14.35
C ARG A 109 9.65 -2.52 14.48
N TYR A 110 8.89 -2.70 13.40
CA TYR A 110 7.45 -2.43 13.37
C TYR A 110 6.59 -3.68 13.50
N GLU A 111 7.19 -4.88 13.46
CA GLU A 111 6.48 -6.15 13.48
C GLU A 111 5.46 -6.28 14.63
N ARG A 112 5.80 -5.75 15.81
CA ARG A 112 4.94 -5.88 17.00
C ARG A 112 3.84 -4.83 17.08
N VAL A 113 3.94 -3.77 16.30
CA VAL A 113 3.03 -2.61 16.37
C VAL A 113 2.19 -2.42 15.12
N ALA A 114 2.65 -2.88 13.95
CA ALA A 114 1.88 -2.87 12.72
C ALA A 114 0.96 -4.10 12.61
N ASP A 115 -0.06 -4.02 11.75
CA ASP A 115 -0.91 -5.16 11.37
C ASP A 115 -0.36 -5.85 10.09
N ALA A 116 0.42 -5.13 9.28
CA ALA A 116 1.17 -5.65 8.16
C ALA A 116 2.36 -4.73 7.83
N ILE A 117 3.35 -5.26 7.11
CA ILE A 117 4.46 -4.51 6.55
C ILE A 117 4.32 -4.46 5.03
N LEU A 118 4.49 -3.27 4.44
CA LEU A 118 4.56 -3.11 3.01
C LEU A 118 6.03 -2.91 2.59
N LEU A 119 6.52 -3.76 1.70
CA LEU A 119 7.85 -3.64 1.11
C LEU A 119 7.74 -2.89 -0.22
N ASP A 120 8.33 -1.72 -0.30
CA ASP A 120 8.34 -0.89 -1.53
C ASP A 120 9.77 -0.70 -2.05
N SER A 121 9.90 -0.53 -3.37
CA SER A 121 11.15 -0.12 -4.03
C SER A 121 11.44 1.36 -3.85
N MET A 122 11.35 1.87 -2.62
CA MET A 122 11.61 3.28 -2.32
C MET A 122 13.05 3.65 -2.67
N VAL A 123 13.23 4.66 -3.52
CA VAL A 123 14.50 5.37 -3.67
C VAL A 123 14.50 6.50 -2.64
N GLU A 124 15.62 6.68 -1.92
CA GLU A 124 15.78 7.76 -0.93
C GLU A 124 15.14 9.07 -1.41
N GLY A 125 14.15 9.59 -0.66
CA GLY A 125 13.51 10.87 -0.90
C GLY A 125 12.35 10.88 -1.91
N ARG A 126 11.86 9.72 -2.42
CA ARG A 126 10.64 9.65 -3.25
C ARG A 126 9.73 8.53 -2.82
N LEU A 127 8.49 8.88 -2.49
CA LEU A 127 7.40 7.97 -2.20
C LEU A 127 6.91 7.31 -3.48
N GLY A 128 7.28 6.05 -3.71
CA GLY A 128 6.73 5.17 -4.74
C GLY A 128 6.89 5.62 -6.20
N GLY A 129 6.42 4.81 -7.12
CA GLY A 129 6.28 5.18 -8.54
C GLY A 129 7.56 5.24 -9.37
N THR A 130 8.68 4.71 -8.89
CA THR A 130 9.97 4.71 -9.64
C THR A 130 9.97 3.74 -10.81
N GLY A 131 9.00 2.81 -10.88
CA GLY A 131 8.94 1.74 -11.89
C GLY A 131 10.09 0.74 -11.80
N ARG A 132 10.95 0.85 -10.79
CA ARG A 132 12.06 -0.09 -10.57
C ARG A 132 11.60 -1.26 -9.72
N VAL A 133 11.89 -2.46 -10.19
CA VAL A 133 11.75 -3.69 -9.43
C VAL A 133 12.96 -3.79 -8.49
N HIS A 134 12.70 -3.99 -7.19
CA HIS A 134 13.76 -4.27 -6.23
C HIS A 134 14.13 -5.77 -6.24
N ASP A 135 15.15 -6.14 -5.46
CA ASP A 135 15.62 -7.53 -5.34
C ASP A 135 14.57 -8.40 -4.61
N TRP A 136 13.81 -9.18 -5.37
CA TRP A 136 12.79 -10.08 -4.83
C TRP A 136 13.35 -11.22 -3.96
N ASP A 137 14.62 -11.57 -4.07
CA ASP A 137 15.25 -12.56 -3.17
C ASP A 137 15.40 -12.00 -1.76
N LYS A 138 15.77 -10.72 -1.64
CA LYS A 138 15.79 -10.03 -0.37
C LYS A 138 14.39 -9.94 0.22
N SER A 139 13.39 -9.53 -0.57
CA SER A 139 12.00 -9.46 -0.12
C SER A 139 11.44 -10.82 0.30
N ALA A 140 11.79 -11.89 -0.40
CA ALA A 140 11.44 -13.25 0.01
C ALA A 140 12.09 -13.65 1.33
N GLY A 141 13.33 -13.19 1.58
CA GLY A 141 14.01 -13.37 2.87
C GLY A 141 13.26 -12.67 4.00
N ILE A 142 12.91 -11.40 3.80
CA ILE A 142 12.16 -10.58 4.77
C ILE A 142 10.78 -11.19 5.03
N THR A 143 10.05 -11.58 3.98
CA THR A 143 8.72 -12.18 4.09
C THR A 143 8.75 -13.46 4.94
N ARG A 144 9.78 -14.26 4.83
CA ARG A 144 9.92 -15.48 5.66
C ARG A 144 10.33 -15.23 7.10
N SER A 145 11.00 -14.10 7.39
CA SER A 145 11.47 -13.78 8.75
C SER A 145 10.39 -13.15 9.62
N LEU A 146 9.44 -12.43 9.03
CA LEU A 146 8.39 -11.71 9.76
C LEU A 146 7.20 -12.63 10.12
N GLN A 147 6.59 -12.35 11.28
CA GLN A 147 5.37 -13.03 11.74
C GLN A 147 4.09 -12.30 11.32
N VAL A 148 4.20 -11.07 10.84
CA VAL A 148 3.06 -10.29 10.33
C VAL A 148 2.95 -10.41 8.80
N PRO A 149 1.75 -10.23 8.22
CA PRO A 149 1.56 -10.23 6.79
C PRO A 149 2.48 -9.23 6.08
N VAL A 150 3.04 -9.64 4.93
CA VAL A 150 3.87 -8.77 4.09
C VAL A 150 3.14 -8.47 2.79
N ILE A 151 3.03 -7.20 2.45
CA ILE A 151 2.50 -6.68 1.20
C ILE A 151 3.69 -6.31 0.31
N LEU A 152 3.72 -6.78 -0.93
CA LEU A 152 4.76 -6.46 -1.89
C LEU A 152 4.30 -5.33 -2.81
N ALA A 153 5.08 -4.26 -2.85
CA ALA A 153 4.88 -3.10 -3.73
C ALA A 153 6.14 -2.80 -4.53
N GLY A 154 6.10 -1.73 -5.32
CA GLY A 154 7.25 -1.21 -6.04
C GLY A 154 7.55 -1.90 -7.37
N GLY A 155 7.29 -1.18 -8.47
CA GLY A 155 7.61 -1.62 -9.83
C GLY A 155 6.81 -2.81 -10.34
N LEU A 156 5.73 -3.20 -9.67
CA LEU A 156 4.83 -4.24 -10.13
C LEU A 156 3.96 -3.77 -11.30
N ASP A 157 3.71 -4.66 -12.24
CA ASP A 157 2.86 -4.47 -13.40
C ASP A 157 2.23 -5.81 -13.84
N PRO A 158 1.32 -5.85 -14.85
CA PRO A 158 0.71 -7.10 -15.30
C PRO A 158 1.69 -8.15 -15.85
N GLU A 159 2.87 -7.72 -16.31
CA GLU A 159 3.84 -8.62 -16.96
C GLU A 159 4.73 -9.32 -15.92
N ASN A 160 4.90 -8.73 -14.74
CA ASN A 160 5.86 -9.21 -13.73
C ASN A 160 5.22 -9.70 -12.41
N VAL A 161 3.96 -9.33 -12.12
CA VAL A 161 3.33 -9.60 -10.82
C VAL A 161 3.24 -11.08 -10.49
N LEU A 162 2.96 -11.95 -11.46
CA LEU A 162 2.89 -13.40 -11.22
C LEU A 162 4.25 -13.94 -10.75
N GLN A 163 5.33 -13.56 -11.43
CA GLN A 163 6.68 -13.95 -11.05
C GLN A 163 7.06 -13.41 -9.66
N ALA A 164 6.67 -12.17 -9.35
CA ALA A 164 6.88 -11.57 -8.05
C ALA A 164 6.19 -12.37 -6.93
N ILE A 165 4.94 -12.76 -7.14
CA ILE A 165 4.16 -13.56 -6.17
C ILE A 165 4.80 -14.93 -5.96
N GLU A 166 5.18 -15.62 -7.03
CA GLU A 166 5.80 -16.95 -6.95
C GLU A 166 7.13 -16.92 -6.17
N ARG A 167 7.92 -15.86 -6.36
CA ARG A 167 9.24 -15.74 -5.74
C ARG A 167 9.19 -15.26 -4.29
N VAL A 168 8.38 -14.24 -4.00
CA VAL A 168 8.32 -13.59 -2.68
C VAL A 168 7.31 -14.28 -1.77
N ARG A 169 6.21 -14.81 -2.32
CA ARG A 169 5.05 -15.37 -1.60
C ARG A 169 4.49 -14.37 -0.58
N PRO A 170 4.19 -13.14 -0.99
CA PRO A 170 3.62 -12.13 -0.09
C PRO A 170 2.17 -12.47 0.25
N TYR A 171 1.66 -11.89 1.33
CA TYR A 171 0.24 -11.94 1.69
C TYR A 171 -0.64 -11.23 0.65
N ALA A 172 -0.17 -10.08 0.15
CA ALA A 172 -0.85 -9.28 -0.86
C ALA A 172 0.16 -8.54 -1.75
N VAL A 173 -0.31 -8.01 -2.87
CA VAL A 173 0.46 -7.14 -3.75
C VAL A 173 -0.22 -5.79 -3.88
N ASP A 174 0.57 -4.72 -3.96
CA ASP A 174 0.11 -3.35 -4.19
C ASP A 174 0.72 -2.78 -5.48
N VAL A 175 -0.10 -2.09 -6.28
CA VAL A 175 0.33 -1.50 -7.54
C VAL A 175 -0.23 -0.10 -7.71
N SER A 176 0.64 0.82 -8.11
CA SER A 176 0.25 2.17 -8.52
C SER A 176 0.57 2.41 -10.00
N SER A 177 1.79 2.83 -10.31
CA SER A 177 2.20 3.26 -11.66
C SER A 177 2.18 2.16 -12.71
N GLY A 178 2.38 0.88 -12.34
CA GLY A 178 2.38 -0.24 -13.29
C GLY A 178 1.02 -0.51 -13.96
N THR A 179 -0.06 0.06 -13.43
CA THR A 179 -1.39 0.02 -14.04
C THR A 179 -1.76 1.32 -14.76
N GLU A 180 -0.78 2.14 -15.13
CA GLU A 180 -0.99 3.43 -15.77
C GLU A 180 -0.42 3.49 -17.19
N THR A 181 -1.02 4.36 -18.02
CA THR A 181 -0.52 4.81 -19.31
C THR A 181 -0.57 6.34 -19.32
N ALA A 182 0.55 6.98 -19.64
CA ALA A 182 0.69 8.44 -19.60
C ALA A 182 0.21 9.09 -18.28
N GLY A 183 0.45 8.43 -17.15
CA GLY A 183 0.14 8.94 -15.81
C GLY A 183 -1.33 8.84 -15.38
N ARG A 184 -2.15 8.11 -16.12
CA ARG A 184 -3.56 7.83 -15.81
C ARG A 184 -3.79 6.33 -15.71
N LYS A 185 -4.73 5.90 -14.87
CA LYS A 185 -5.12 4.49 -14.77
C LYS A 185 -5.60 3.99 -16.13
N ASP A 186 -5.02 2.88 -16.55
CA ASP A 186 -5.34 2.21 -17.82
C ASP A 186 -6.28 1.03 -17.53
N PRO A 187 -7.52 1.03 -18.07
CA PRO A 187 -8.51 -0.02 -17.80
C PRO A 187 -8.03 -1.43 -18.16
N PHE A 188 -7.23 -1.55 -19.22
CA PHE A 188 -6.70 -2.84 -19.64
C PHE A 188 -5.63 -3.33 -18.69
N LYS A 189 -4.70 -2.46 -18.29
CA LYS A 189 -3.64 -2.81 -17.33
C LYS A 189 -4.19 -3.14 -15.95
N VAL A 190 -5.17 -2.37 -15.44
CA VAL A 190 -5.80 -2.65 -14.15
C VAL A 190 -6.46 -4.03 -14.16
N ARG A 191 -7.24 -4.35 -15.19
CA ARG A 191 -7.88 -5.67 -15.32
C ARG A 191 -6.85 -6.79 -15.48
N ALA A 192 -5.85 -6.60 -16.33
CA ALA A 192 -4.80 -7.60 -16.56
C ALA A 192 -4.02 -7.88 -15.27
N PHE A 193 -3.66 -6.85 -14.50
CA PHE A 193 -2.98 -7.02 -13.22
C PHE A 193 -3.80 -7.88 -12.25
N VAL A 194 -5.06 -7.54 -12.03
CA VAL A 194 -5.93 -8.31 -11.12
C VAL A 194 -6.12 -9.74 -11.64
N GLN A 195 -6.26 -9.94 -12.95
CA GLN A 195 -6.37 -11.28 -13.53
C GLN A 195 -5.11 -12.13 -13.29
N GLU A 196 -3.91 -11.56 -13.48
CA GLU A 196 -2.66 -12.28 -13.22
C GLU A 196 -2.52 -12.64 -11.73
N VAL A 197 -2.86 -11.74 -10.81
CA VAL A 197 -2.87 -12.03 -9.36
C VAL A 197 -3.83 -13.19 -9.04
N ARG A 198 -5.05 -13.20 -9.62
CA ARG A 198 -6.06 -14.26 -9.40
C ARG A 198 -5.70 -15.61 -10.00
N ARG A 199 -4.76 -15.66 -10.94
CA ARG A 199 -4.23 -16.92 -11.50
C ARG A 199 -3.30 -17.65 -10.54
N CYS A 200 -2.72 -16.93 -9.59
CA CYS A 200 -1.86 -17.55 -8.59
C CYS A 200 -2.71 -18.44 -7.68
N PRO A 201 -2.37 -19.75 -7.50
CA PRO A 201 -3.06 -20.56 -6.52
C PRO A 201 -2.86 -19.97 -5.13
N ALA A 202 -3.94 -19.86 -4.36
CA ALA A 202 -3.90 -19.34 -3.00
C ALA A 202 -2.78 -20.07 -2.21
N THR A 203 -1.79 -19.33 -1.73
CA THR A 203 -0.80 -19.85 -0.80
C THR A 203 -1.53 -20.23 0.50
N GLN A 204 -1.53 -21.53 0.82
CA GLN A 204 -2.03 -22.03 2.11
C GLN A 204 -1.11 -21.62 3.25
#